data_6825dec878cd28944f739d98ad02a74b
#
_entry.id   6825dec878cd28944f739d98ad02a74b
#
_cell.length_a   1.000
_cell.length_b   1.000
_cell.length_c   1.000
_cell.angle_alpha   90.00
_cell.angle_beta   90.00
_cell.angle_gamma   90.00
#
_symmetry.space_group_name_H-M   'P 1'
#
loop_
_entity.id
_entity.type
_entity.pdbx_description
1 polymer ?
#
loop_
_entity_poly.entity_id
_entity_poly.type
_entity_poly.pdbx_seq_one_letter_code
_entity_poly.pdbx_strand_id
1 'polypeptide(L)'
;TSADRDHATDDMQYSISAQEPDPDPATFDEAKAGIPDGTVYTDVPDAAPTDIKELTHRIVRGKTAPVAKAIAVQNWLRDDSRFHYDINAPEGNGFQVLETFLLRTHRGYCIHFAASMALMARIEGIPSRVSIGFLPGSHKGDSWKVRANQMHAWPELYFQDYGWVRFE
;
A
#
# COMPACT_ATOMS: atom_id res chain seq x y z
N THR A 1 26.44 -5.15 26.58
CA THR A 1 27.08 -5.15 25.25
C THR A 1 26.06 -4.81 24.16
N SER A 2 25.53 -3.58 24.17
CA SER A 2 24.54 -3.12 23.17
C SER A 2 25.12 -2.04 22.23
N ALA A 3 26.45 -1.98 22.08
CA ALA A 3 27.11 -0.89 21.36
C ALA A 3 27.40 -1.18 19.86
N ASP A 4 27.13 -2.40 19.37
CA ASP A 4 27.57 -2.81 18.02
C ASP A 4 26.48 -2.87 16.96
N ARG A 5 25.27 -2.38 17.23
CA ARG A 5 24.18 -2.42 16.24
C ARG A 5 23.93 -1.14 15.46
N ASP A 6 24.51 -0.02 15.88
CA ASP A 6 24.18 1.29 15.32
C ASP A 6 24.96 1.66 14.04
N HIS A 7 25.94 0.86 13.63
CA HIS A 7 26.82 1.19 12.48
C HIS A 7 26.91 0.10 11.40
N ALA A 8 26.02 -0.89 11.43
CA ALA A 8 26.11 -2.02 10.50
C ALA A 8 25.89 -1.65 9.01
N THR A 9 25.42 -0.46 8.74
CA THR A 9 25.19 0.05 7.37
C THR A 9 25.96 1.31 7.04
N ASP A 10 26.78 1.82 7.99
CA ASP A 10 27.63 2.97 7.73
C ASP A 10 28.67 2.60 6.66
N ASP A 11 28.90 3.49 5.73
CA ASP A 11 29.84 3.32 4.60
C ASP A 11 29.49 2.18 3.62
N MET A 12 28.30 1.59 3.71
CA MET A 12 27.85 0.58 2.75
C MET A 12 27.60 1.25 1.40
N GLN A 13 28.27 0.74 0.36
CA GLN A 13 28.02 1.12 -1.03
C GLN A 13 27.35 -0.04 -1.75
N TYR A 14 26.25 0.26 -2.45
CA TYR A 14 25.53 -0.73 -3.26
C TYR A 14 24.97 -0.07 -4.52
N SER A 15 24.75 -0.89 -5.53
CA SER A 15 24.04 -0.48 -6.74
C SER A 15 22.75 -1.26 -6.84
N ILE A 16 21.66 -0.57 -7.17
CA ILE A 16 20.37 -1.17 -7.45
C ILE A 16 19.98 -0.82 -8.88
N SER A 17 19.55 -1.83 -9.63
CA SER A 17 18.82 -1.64 -10.88
C SER A 17 17.39 -2.07 -10.65
N ALA A 18 16.45 -1.17 -10.85
CA ALA A 18 15.03 -1.44 -10.68
C ALA A 18 14.26 -0.92 -11.88
N GLN A 19 13.20 -1.64 -12.26
CA GLN A 19 12.24 -1.20 -13.25
C GLN A 19 10.89 -1.08 -12.54
N GLU A 20 10.37 0.12 -12.46
CA GLU A 20 9.02 0.37 -11.96
C GLU A 20 8.03 0.16 -13.13
N PRO A 21 6.96 -0.63 -12.94
CA PRO A 21 5.92 -0.75 -13.96
C PRO A 21 5.26 0.60 -14.19
N ASP A 22 5.17 1.00 -15.45
CA ASP A 22 4.44 2.19 -15.91
C ASP A 22 3.38 1.70 -16.91
N PRO A 23 2.24 1.18 -16.42
CA PRO A 23 1.22 0.60 -17.27
C PRO A 23 0.54 1.67 -18.13
N ASP A 24 0.38 1.38 -19.42
CA ASP A 24 -0.45 2.19 -20.30
C ASP A 24 -1.91 2.14 -19.82
N PRO A 25 -2.51 3.28 -19.45
CA PRO A 25 -3.89 3.32 -18.98
C PRO A 25 -4.90 2.67 -19.92
N ALA A 26 -4.67 2.74 -21.23
CA ALA A 26 -5.60 2.20 -22.23
C ALA A 26 -5.70 0.67 -22.20
N THR A 27 -4.63 -0.01 -21.77
CA THR A 27 -4.58 -1.49 -21.71
C THR A 27 -4.67 -1.99 -20.27
N PHE A 28 -4.28 -1.18 -19.30
CA PHE A 28 -4.26 -1.58 -17.90
C PHE A 28 -5.67 -1.82 -17.32
N ASP A 29 -6.69 -1.09 -17.79
CA ASP A 29 -8.06 -1.23 -17.30
C ASP A 29 -8.61 -2.66 -17.50
N GLU A 30 -8.07 -3.42 -18.45
CA GLU A 30 -8.45 -4.81 -18.73
C GLU A 30 -7.57 -5.83 -17.98
N ALA A 31 -6.56 -5.39 -17.24
CA ALA A 31 -5.62 -6.26 -16.56
C ALA A 31 -6.31 -7.14 -15.52
N LYS A 32 -5.97 -8.42 -15.52
CA LYS A 32 -6.46 -9.40 -14.57
C LYS A 32 -5.60 -9.41 -13.32
N ALA A 33 -6.20 -9.79 -12.20
CA ALA A 33 -5.41 -10.14 -11.03
C ALA A 33 -4.47 -11.31 -11.40
N GLY A 34 -3.19 -11.12 -11.16
CA GLY A 34 -2.18 -12.13 -11.43
C GLY A 34 -2.01 -13.09 -10.25
N ILE A 35 -1.07 -14.02 -10.39
CA ILE A 35 -0.67 -14.94 -9.32
C ILE A 35 0.83 -14.74 -9.13
N PRO A 36 1.26 -13.92 -8.15
CA PRO A 36 2.67 -13.79 -7.84
C PRO A 36 3.18 -15.08 -7.18
N ASP A 37 4.48 -15.29 -7.21
CA ASP A 37 5.10 -16.38 -6.48
C ASP A 37 4.80 -16.24 -4.98
N GLY A 38 4.06 -17.23 -4.44
CA GLY A 38 3.63 -17.27 -3.04
C GLY A 38 2.16 -16.89 -2.82
N THR A 39 1.48 -17.69 -2.01
CA THR A 39 0.05 -17.53 -1.71
C THR A 39 -0.25 -16.46 -0.66
N VAL A 40 0.76 -16.01 0.07
CA VAL A 40 0.63 -15.04 1.17
C VAL A 40 0.04 -13.70 0.74
N TYR A 41 0.13 -13.37 -0.53
CA TYR A 41 -0.31 -12.07 -1.05
C TYR A 41 -1.82 -11.96 -1.29
N THR A 42 -2.55 -13.09 -1.32
CA THR A 42 -4.02 -13.13 -1.42
C THR A 42 -4.67 -13.56 -0.11
N ASP A 43 -3.87 -13.94 0.87
CA ASP A 43 -4.38 -14.44 2.15
C ASP A 43 -5.09 -13.33 2.93
N VAL A 44 -6.33 -13.59 3.31
CA VAL A 44 -7.13 -12.74 4.20
C VAL A 44 -7.30 -13.52 5.49
N PRO A 45 -6.59 -13.15 6.56
CA PRO A 45 -6.71 -13.85 7.83
C PRO A 45 -8.15 -13.94 8.33
N ASP A 46 -8.51 -15.04 8.97
CA ASP A 46 -9.85 -15.23 9.54
C ASP A 46 -10.23 -14.13 10.55
N ALA A 47 -9.22 -13.59 11.24
CA ALA A 47 -9.37 -12.47 12.17
C ALA A 47 -9.70 -11.13 11.52
N ALA A 48 -9.70 -11.02 10.17
CA ALA A 48 -10.06 -9.79 9.49
C ALA A 48 -11.53 -9.42 9.77
N PRO A 49 -11.82 -8.18 10.25
CA PRO A 49 -13.16 -7.78 10.64
C PRO A 49 -14.19 -7.90 9.51
N THR A 50 -15.35 -8.46 9.83
CA THR A 50 -16.47 -8.60 8.88
C THR A 50 -16.89 -7.23 8.33
N ASP A 51 -16.90 -6.21 9.18
CA ASP A 51 -17.29 -4.86 8.79
C ASP A 51 -16.39 -4.27 7.70
N ILE A 52 -15.09 -4.58 7.71
CA ILE A 52 -14.16 -4.18 6.64
C ILE A 52 -14.47 -4.96 5.35
N LYS A 53 -14.80 -6.25 5.45
CA LYS A 53 -15.19 -7.06 4.28
C LYS A 53 -16.46 -6.51 3.63
N GLU A 54 -17.47 -6.22 4.43
CA GLU A 54 -18.73 -5.63 3.95
C GLU A 54 -18.54 -4.22 3.37
N LEU A 55 -17.71 -3.41 4.00
CA LEU A 55 -17.35 -2.08 3.48
C LEU A 55 -16.70 -2.20 2.12
N THR A 56 -15.72 -3.10 1.97
CA THR A 56 -15.01 -3.33 0.72
C THR A 56 -15.98 -3.72 -0.40
N HIS A 57 -16.85 -4.72 -0.15
CA HIS A 57 -17.86 -5.15 -1.13
C HIS A 57 -18.83 -4.03 -1.51
N ARG A 58 -19.16 -3.12 -0.58
CA ARG A 58 -20.00 -1.96 -0.91
C ARG A 58 -19.28 -0.97 -1.83
N ILE A 59 -18.01 -0.70 -1.60
CA ILE A 59 -17.20 0.24 -2.40
C ILE A 59 -17.05 -0.26 -3.85
N VAL A 60 -16.81 -1.57 -4.02
CA VAL A 60 -16.58 -2.14 -5.35
C VAL A 60 -17.85 -2.64 -6.05
N ARG A 61 -19.02 -2.38 -5.47
CA ARG A 61 -20.30 -2.88 -6.00
C ARG A 61 -20.47 -2.51 -7.47
N GLY A 62 -20.80 -3.52 -8.28
CA GLY A 62 -21.01 -3.37 -9.72
C GLY A 62 -19.72 -3.32 -10.56
N LYS A 63 -18.56 -3.45 -9.93
CA LYS A 63 -17.28 -3.54 -10.64
C LYS A 63 -16.84 -5.00 -10.75
N THR A 64 -16.51 -5.42 -11.96
CA THR A 64 -16.10 -6.80 -12.24
C THR A 64 -14.60 -6.90 -12.48
N ALA A 65 -14.00 -5.91 -13.17
CA ALA A 65 -12.58 -5.90 -13.48
C ALA A 65 -11.73 -5.60 -12.21
N PRO A 66 -10.64 -6.34 -11.97
CA PRO A 66 -9.78 -6.14 -10.81
C PRO A 66 -9.23 -4.70 -10.71
N VAL A 67 -8.81 -4.12 -11.83
CA VAL A 67 -8.33 -2.73 -11.86
C VAL A 67 -9.43 -1.76 -11.46
N ALA A 68 -10.65 -1.92 -11.98
CA ALA A 68 -11.77 -1.06 -11.61
C ALA A 68 -12.12 -1.15 -10.10
N LYS A 69 -11.96 -2.34 -9.50
CA LYS A 69 -12.10 -2.52 -8.05
C LYS A 69 -11.00 -1.79 -7.29
N ALA A 70 -9.74 -1.96 -7.70
CA ALA A 70 -8.59 -1.29 -7.09
C ALA A 70 -8.74 0.23 -7.13
N ILE A 71 -9.10 0.79 -8.29
CA ILE A 71 -9.34 2.23 -8.47
C ILE A 71 -10.50 2.70 -7.58
N ALA A 72 -11.57 1.91 -7.45
CA ALA A 72 -12.69 2.28 -6.58
C ALA A 72 -12.28 2.38 -5.10
N VAL A 73 -11.46 1.43 -4.62
CA VAL A 73 -10.91 1.47 -3.26
C VAL A 73 -9.96 2.66 -3.09
N GLN A 74 -9.06 2.88 -4.05
CA GLN A 74 -8.15 4.03 -4.02
C GLN A 74 -8.91 5.35 -3.95
N ASN A 75 -9.89 5.57 -4.84
CA ASN A 75 -10.67 6.80 -4.86
C ASN A 75 -11.46 7.01 -3.57
N TRP A 76 -11.95 5.92 -2.97
CA TRP A 76 -12.65 6.00 -1.69
C TRP A 76 -11.72 6.40 -0.54
N LEU A 77 -10.49 5.89 -0.51
CA LEU A 77 -9.46 6.25 0.47
C LEU A 77 -8.89 7.66 0.25
N ARG A 78 -8.91 8.16 -0.98
CA ARG A 78 -8.43 9.51 -1.35
C ARG A 78 -9.49 10.60 -1.23
N ASP A 79 -10.66 10.28 -0.75
CA ASP A 79 -11.74 11.28 -0.54
C ASP A 79 -11.40 12.17 0.66
N ASP A 80 -10.88 13.35 0.39
CA ASP A 80 -10.45 14.35 1.39
C ASP A 80 -11.62 14.88 2.24
N SER A 81 -12.85 14.72 1.78
CA SER A 81 -14.03 15.02 2.59
C SER A 81 -14.26 14.01 3.69
N ARG A 82 -13.69 12.83 3.56
CA ARG A 82 -13.83 11.70 4.47
C ARG A 82 -12.57 11.44 5.28
N PHE A 83 -11.42 11.33 4.62
CA PHE A 83 -10.16 10.96 5.25
C PHE A 83 -9.24 12.16 5.43
N HIS A 84 -8.55 12.18 6.56
CA HIS A 84 -7.58 13.22 6.88
C HIS A 84 -6.22 12.60 7.19
N TYR A 85 -5.18 13.09 6.50
CA TYR A 85 -3.82 12.68 6.79
C TYR A 85 -3.36 13.29 8.12
N ASP A 86 -3.02 12.44 9.08
CA ASP A 86 -2.66 12.84 10.44
C ASP A 86 -1.50 11.98 10.96
N ILE A 87 -0.34 12.58 11.07
CA ILE A 87 0.87 11.92 11.57
C ILE A 87 0.80 11.60 13.07
N ASN A 88 -0.14 12.20 13.80
CA ASN A 88 -0.39 11.95 15.22
C ASN A 88 -1.56 10.97 15.45
N ALA A 89 -2.05 10.34 14.39
CA ALA A 89 -3.07 9.30 14.54
C ALA A 89 -2.54 8.18 15.44
N PRO A 90 -3.41 7.55 16.25
CA PRO A 90 -2.99 6.52 17.18
C PRO A 90 -2.23 5.39 16.47
N GLU A 91 -1.06 5.08 16.99
CA GLU A 91 -0.30 3.91 16.58
C GLU A 91 -0.95 2.66 17.14
N GLY A 92 -0.73 1.53 16.50
CA GLY A 92 -1.20 0.24 16.97
C GLY A 92 -0.89 -0.86 15.96
N ASN A 93 -1.27 -2.07 16.34
CA ASN A 93 -1.03 -3.25 15.53
C ASN A 93 -2.33 -3.97 15.20
N GLY A 94 -2.34 -4.60 14.03
CA GLY A 94 -3.41 -5.50 13.63
C GLY A 94 -4.68 -4.81 13.13
N PHE A 95 -5.72 -5.61 13.02
CA PHE A 95 -6.97 -5.20 12.39
C PHE A 95 -7.75 -4.14 13.14
N GLN A 96 -7.62 -4.06 14.48
CA GLN A 96 -8.33 -3.08 15.28
C GLN A 96 -7.98 -1.64 14.90
N VAL A 97 -6.72 -1.40 14.54
CA VAL A 97 -6.27 -0.08 14.07
C VAL A 97 -6.90 0.26 12.73
N LEU A 98 -6.91 -0.70 11.79
CA LEU A 98 -7.54 -0.51 10.48
C LEU A 98 -9.05 -0.31 10.60
N GLU A 99 -9.72 -1.07 11.46
CA GLU A 99 -11.15 -0.90 11.74
C GLU A 99 -11.44 0.49 12.29
N THR A 100 -10.66 0.95 13.28
CA THR A 100 -10.80 2.29 13.85
C THR A 100 -10.57 3.37 12.80
N PHE A 101 -9.54 3.23 11.98
CA PHE A 101 -9.24 4.16 10.89
C PHE A 101 -10.36 4.20 9.85
N LEU A 102 -10.77 3.05 9.32
CA LEU A 102 -11.71 2.96 8.21
C LEU A 102 -13.16 3.30 8.59
N LEU A 103 -13.57 2.99 9.84
CA LEU A 103 -14.98 3.03 10.23
C LEU A 103 -15.31 4.11 11.26
N ARG A 104 -14.31 4.71 11.93
CA ARG A 104 -14.55 5.61 13.07
C ARG A 104 -13.86 6.95 12.92
N THR A 105 -12.52 6.96 12.93
CA THR A 105 -11.76 8.20 13.02
C THR A 105 -11.49 8.85 11.67
N HIS A 106 -11.30 8.05 10.64
CA HIS A 106 -10.88 8.48 9.31
C HIS A 106 -9.60 9.34 9.31
N ARG A 107 -8.79 9.20 10.36
CA ARG A 107 -7.53 9.93 10.56
C ARG A 107 -6.39 8.94 10.63
N GLY A 108 -5.39 9.12 9.78
CA GLY A 108 -4.24 8.20 9.68
C GLY A 108 -3.12 8.77 8.85
N TYR A 109 -2.00 8.05 8.80
CA TYR A 109 -0.85 8.38 7.97
C TYR A 109 -0.55 7.22 7.02
N CYS A 110 0.49 7.32 6.21
CA CYS A 110 0.76 6.44 5.07
C CYS A 110 0.51 4.95 5.33
N ILE A 111 0.93 4.41 6.49
CA ILE A 111 0.76 2.98 6.80
C ILE A 111 -0.72 2.58 6.96
N HIS A 112 -1.56 3.46 7.51
CA HIS A 112 -3.00 3.19 7.66
C HIS A 112 -3.66 3.07 6.28
N PHE A 113 -3.37 4.00 5.38
CA PHE A 113 -3.90 3.99 4.01
C PHE A 113 -3.37 2.77 3.23
N ALA A 114 -2.05 2.54 3.27
CA ALA A 114 -1.42 1.45 2.54
C ALA A 114 -1.91 0.07 3.01
N ALA A 115 -1.98 -0.16 4.32
CA ALA A 115 -2.44 -1.43 4.88
C ALA A 115 -3.94 -1.65 4.64
N SER A 116 -4.75 -0.58 4.72
CA SER A 116 -6.18 -0.65 4.40
C SER A 116 -6.40 -1.03 2.94
N MET A 117 -5.72 -0.36 2.02
CA MET A 117 -5.85 -0.68 0.60
C MET A 117 -5.38 -2.09 0.29
N ALA A 118 -4.26 -2.54 0.87
CA ALA A 118 -3.76 -3.89 0.67
C ALA A 118 -4.76 -4.95 1.20
N LEU A 119 -5.34 -4.75 2.40
CA LEU A 119 -6.35 -5.66 2.94
C LEU A 119 -7.61 -5.69 2.05
N MET A 120 -8.12 -4.52 1.66
CA MET A 120 -9.32 -4.42 0.83
C MET A 120 -9.11 -5.03 -0.56
N ALA A 121 -7.92 -4.90 -1.14
CA ALA A 121 -7.55 -5.56 -2.39
C ALA A 121 -7.56 -7.10 -2.25
N ARG A 122 -7.00 -7.64 -1.14
CA ARG A 122 -7.03 -9.09 -0.87
C ARG A 122 -8.45 -9.62 -0.70
N ILE A 123 -9.33 -8.88 -0.03
CA ILE A 123 -10.74 -9.23 0.12
C ILE A 123 -11.41 -9.41 -1.26
N GLU A 124 -10.97 -8.65 -2.26
CA GLU A 124 -11.46 -8.72 -3.64
C GLU A 124 -10.65 -9.67 -4.54
N GLY A 125 -9.77 -10.48 -3.94
CA GLY A 125 -8.96 -11.46 -4.66
C GLY A 125 -7.81 -10.88 -5.48
N ILE A 126 -7.41 -9.63 -5.20
CA ILE A 126 -6.27 -8.98 -5.85
C ILE A 126 -5.06 -9.15 -4.94
N PRO A 127 -3.99 -9.83 -5.38
CA PRO A 127 -2.79 -9.98 -4.58
C PRO A 127 -2.18 -8.62 -4.26
N SER A 128 -1.83 -8.42 -3.00
CA SER A 128 -1.33 -7.12 -2.54
C SER A 128 -0.30 -7.26 -1.44
N ARG A 129 0.56 -6.24 -1.36
CA ARG A 129 1.54 -6.07 -0.29
C ARG A 129 1.67 -4.60 0.10
N VAL A 130 2.23 -4.33 1.25
CA VAL A 130 2.66 -3.00 1.66
C VAL A 130 4.15 -2.90 1.47
N SER A 131 4.58 -1.91 0.71
CA SER A 131 5.98 -1.55 0.55
C SER A 131 6.33 -0.37 1.44
N ILE A 132 7.52 -0.41 2.02
CA ILE A 132 8.07 0.65 2.86
C ILE A 132 9.39 1.11 2.25
N GLY A 133 9.56 2.41 2.14
CA GLY A 133 10.75 3.01 1.57
C GLY A 133 10.82 4.50 1.86
N PHE A 134 11.33 5.25 0.93
CA PHE A 134 11.48 6.69 1.05
C PHE A 134 10.89 7.38 -0.17
N LEU A 135 10.28 8.54 0.05
CA LEU A 135 9.97 9.47 -1.02
C LEU A 135 11.26 9.99 -1.66
N PRO A 136 11.21 10.47 -2.91
CA PRO A 136 12.36 11.08 -3.55
C PRO A 136 12.99 12.15 -2.66
N GLY A 137 14.31 12.07 -2.53
CA GLY A 137 15.06 13.02 -1.74
C GLY A 137 15.21 14.39 -2.42
N SER A 138 15.97 15.27 -1.80
CA SER A 138 16.36 16.53 -2.41
C SER A 138 17.55 16.34 -3.33
N HIS A 139 17.44 16.80 -4.57
CA HIS A 139 18.52 16.77 -5.54
C HIS A 139 19.63 17.76 -5.14
N LYS A 140 20.89 17.31 -5.14
CA LYS A 140 22.05 18.14 -4.84
C LYS A 140 23.24 17.75 -5.72
N GLY A 141 23.52 18.54 -6.74
CA GLY A 141 24.51 18.17 -7.76
C GLY A 141 24.13 16.87 -8.45
N ASP A 142 25.01 15.90 -8.49
CA ASP A 142 24.79 14.58 -9.12
C ASP A 142 24.24 13.52 -8.15
N SER A 143 23.75 13.93 -6.98
CA SER A 143 23.27 13.03 -5.94
C SER A 143 21.91 13.43 -5.39
N TRP A 144 21.22 12.47 -4.77
CA TRP A 144 19.97 12.67 -4.06
C TRP A 144 20.20 12.49 -2.56
N LYS A 145 19.77 13.46 -1.76
CA LYS A 145 19.79 13.36 -0.32
C LYS A 145 18.44 12.94 0.21
N VAL A 146 18.35 11.72 0.71
CA VAL A 146 17.16 11.17 1.37
C VAL A 146 17.30 11.32 2.89
N ARG A 147 16.22 11.69 3.57
CA ARG A 147 16.17 11.88 5.01
C ARG A 147 15.17 10.93 5.65
N ALA A 148 15.37 10.61 6.93
CA ALA A 148 14.48 9.71 7.67
C ALA A 148 13.01 10.19 7.70
N ASN A 149 12.75 11.48 7.72
CA ASN A 149 11.40 12.04 7.67
C ASN A 149 10.71 11.90 6.29
N GLN A 150 11.40 11.34 5.30
CA GLN A 150 10.84 11.00 3.99
C GLN A 150 10.43 9.53 3.91
N MET A 151 10.50 8.79 5.03
CA MET A 151 9.97 7.43 5.10
C MET A 151 8.50 7.41 4.73
N HIS A 152 8.13 6.46 3.87
CA HIS A 152 6.78 6.33 3.33
C HIS A 152 6.39 4.88 3.15
N ALA A 153 5.10 4.62 3.21
CA ALA A 153 4.52 3.31 2.94
C ALA A 153 3.44 3.45 1.86
N TRP A 154 3.41 2.50 0.93
CA TRP A 154 2.42 2.46 -0.15
C TRP A 154 1.98 1.03 -0.42
N PRO A 155 0.76 0.82 -0.94
CA PRO A 155 0.30 -0.49 -1.38
C PRO A 155 0.80 -0.78 -2.79
N GLU A 156 1.15 -2.04 -3.02
CA GLU A 156 1.40 -2.57 -4.35
C GLU A 156 0.45 -3.74 -4.61
N LEU A 157 -0.20 -3.71 -5.75
CA LEU A 157 -1.15 -4.72 -6.21
C LEU A 157 -0.57 -5.44 -7.42
N TYR A 158 -0.77 -6.76 -7.49
CA TYR A 158 -0.19 -7.56 -8.55
C TYR A 158 -1.20 -7.82 -9.68
N PHE A 159 -0.83 -7.43 -10.88
CA PHE A 159 -1.61 -7.67 -12.08
C PHE A 159 -0.82 -8.53 -13.07
N GLN A 160 -1.53 -9.42 -13.74
CA GLN A 160 -0.96 -10.26 -14.78
C GLN A 160 -0.33 -9.39 -15.88
N ASP A 161 0.85 -9.77 -16.35
CA ASP A 161 1.64 -9.10 -17.39
C ASP A 161 2.24 -7.73 -16.99
N TYR A 162 1.84 -7.16 -15.83
CA TYR A 162 2.35 -5.89 -15.30
C TYR A 162 3.20 -6.06 -14.03
N GLY A 163 3.01 -7.16 -13.28
CA GLY A 163 3.69 -7.35 -12.01
C GLY A 163 3.11 -6.50 -10.87
N TRP A 164 3.97 -6.04 -9.98
CA TRP A 164 3.60 -5.21 -8.83
C TRP A 164 3.43 -3.75 -9.23
N VAL A 165 2.20 -3.28 -9.25
CA VAL A 165 1.84 -1.90 -9.59
C VAL A 165 1.57 -1.11 -8.32
N ARG A 166 2.21 0.04 -8.17
CA ARG A 166 2.04 0.95 -7.05
C ARG A 166 0.69 1.67 -7.14
N PHE A 167 0.05 1.79 -5.98
CA PHE A 167 -1.15 2.62 -5.77
C PHE A 167 -0.88 3.64 -4.65
N GLU A 168 -1.61 4.77 -4.69
CA GLU A 168 -1.49 5.82 -3.67
C GLU A 168 -2.80 6.58 -3.46
#